data_3649fda41b7929633518aa28c6c722a1
#
_entry.id   3649fda41b7929633518aa28c6c722a1
#
_cell.length_a   1.000
_cell.length_b   1.000
_cell.length_c   1.000
_cell.angle_alpha   90.00
_cell.angle_beta   90.00
_cell.angle_gamma   90.00
#
_symmetry.space_group_name_H-M   'P 1'
#
loop_
_entity.id
_entity.type
_entity.pdbx_description
1 polymer ?
#
loop_
_entity_poly.entity_id
_entity_poly.type
_entity_poly.pdbx_seq_one_letter_code
_entity_poly.pdbx_strand_id
1 'polypeptide(L)'
;MQSSGEEAHIVATCSTSGFIAYPMLGLYSASKFGIRGLMTSLRAELAGSNIDVSIVCPGEVTTNIVNSTFDKPSKKAVDQVKQDADPKALLEVAAEDAQNTYPISPLEAAQAIFSGIQNQDFYIFTHKGYKRQLEDISADYLQAFDQAMFQ
;
A
#
# COMPACT_ATOMS: atom_id res chain seq x y z
N MET A 1 -23.33 -6.88 11.58
CA MET A 1 -22.72 -5.65 12.10
C MET A 1 -23.66 -4.45 12.03
N GLN A 2 -24.14 -4.00 10.87
CA GLN A 2 -25.10 -2.87 10.80
C GLN A 2 -26.37 -3.10 11.61
N SER A 3 -26.89 -4.31 11.67
CA SER A 3 -28.14 -4.66 12.36
C SER A 3 -27.99 -4.85 13.88
N SER A 4 -26.78 -5.00 14.41
CA SER A 4 -26.57 -5.19 15.86
C SER A 4 -26.52 -3.87 16.63
N GLY A 5 -26.28 -2.75 15.96
CA GLY A 5 -26.06 -1.45 16.60
C GLY A 5 -24.74 -1.33 17.39
N GLU A 6 -23.90 -2.36 17.36
CA GLU A 6 -22.59 -2.36 18.02
C GLU A 6 -21.56 -1.59 17.17
N GLU A 7 -20.66 -0.91 17.83
CA GLU A 7 -19.51 -0.29 17.17
C GLU A 7 -18.59 -1.36 16.58
N ALA A 8 -18.12 -1.15 15.36
CA ALA A 8 -17.24 -2.08 14.67
C ALA A 8 -16.21 -1.32 13.83
N HIS A 9 -15.09 -1.96 13.54
CA HIS A 9 -14.03 -1.40 12.71
C HIS A 9 -13.54 -2.44 11.70
N ILE A 10 -13.64 -2.11 10.41
CA ILE A 10 -13.13 -2.94 9.32
C ILE A 10 -11.75 -2.42 8.93
N VAL A 11 -10.74 -3.28 9.09
CA VAL A 11 -9.34 -2.94 8.80
C VAL A 11 -8.80 -3.86 7.70
N ALA A 12 -8.30 -3.28 6.61
CA ALA A 12 -7.67 -4.04 5.55
C ALA A 12 -6.18 -3.70 5.43
N THR A 13 -5.34 -4.71 5.30
CA THR A 13 -3.90 -4.53 5.02
C THR A 13 -3.66 -4.38 3.53
N CYS A 14 -3.28 -3.17 3.15
CA CYS A 14 -2.84 -2.80 1.81
C CYS A 14 -1.30 -2.83 1.70
N SER A 15 -0.71 -1.75 1.26
CA SER A 15 0.72 -1.43 1.14
C SER A 15 0.85 0.00 0.62
N THR A 16 2.01 0.62 0.72
CA THR A 16 2.37 1.80 -0.06
C THR A 16 2.23 1.54 -1.57
N SER A 17 2.43 0.29 -2.01
CA SER A 17 2.18 -0.15 -3.39
C SER A 17 0.70 -0.10 -3.84
N GLY A 18 -0.23 0.25 -2.97
CA GLY A 18 -1.61 0.60 -3.34
C GLY A 18 -1.76 2.06 -3.77
N PHE A 19 -0.69 2.84 -3.75
CA PHE A 19 -0.63 4.25 -4.12
C PHE A 19 0.50 4.52 -5.12
N ILE A 20 1.60 3.81 -5.01
CA ILE A 20 2.82 3.94 -5.80
C ILE A 20 3.04 2.61 -6.52
N ALA A 21 3.09 2.63 -7.84
CA ALA A 21 3.40 1.45 -8.63
C ALA A 21 4.91 1.36 -8.87
N TYR A 22 5.48 0.18 -8.65
CA TYR A 22 6.89 -0.08 -8.86
C TYR A 22 7.13 -0.97 -10.07
N PRO A 23 8.22 -0.76 -10.82
CA PRO A 23 8.65 -1.67 -11.87
C PRO A 23 8.70 -3.13 -11.36
N MET A 24 8.36 -4.08 -12.21
CA MET A 24 8.32 -5.53 -11.91
C MET A 24 7.26 -5.96 -10.89
N LEU A 25 6.58 -5.05 -10.20
CA LEU A 25 5.53 -5.34 -9.21
C LEU A 25 4.11 -5.07 -9.73
N GLY A 26 3.89 -5.03 -11.05
CA GLY A 26 2.61 -4.64 -11.64
C GLY A 26 1.40 -5.41 -11.11
N LEU A 27 1.45 -6.74 -11.04
CA LEU A 27 0.35 -7.57 -10.51
C LEU A 27 0.14 -7.35 -9.01
N TYR A 28 1.23 -7.20 -8.25
CA TYR A 28 1.14 -6.88 -6.83
C TYR A 28 0.51 -5.51 -6.62
N SER A 29 1.00 -4.48 -7.32
CA SER A 29 0.44 -3.14 -7.27
C SER A 29 -1.03 -3.14 -7.66
N ALA A 30 -1.41 -3.79 -8.76
CA ALA A 30 -2.81 -3.92 -9.18
C ALA A 30 -3.71 -4.48 -8.07
N SER A 31 -3.25 -5.53 -7.36
CA SER A 31 -3.98 -6.11 -6.22
C SER A 31 -4.15 -5.11 -5.07
N LYS A 32 -3.12 -4.31 -4.78
CA LYS A 32 -3.14 -3.34 -3.69
C LYS A 32 -3.92 -2.07 -4.04
N PHE A 33 -3.85 -1.61 -5.29
CA PHE A 33 -4.75 -0.56 -5.80
C PHE A 33 -6.23 -0.99 -5.73
N GLY A 34 -6.51 -2.27 -6.05
CA GLY A 34 -7.85 -2.85 -5.91
C GLY A 34 -8.37 -2.81 -4.47
N ILE A 35 -7.54 -3.19 -3.49
CA ILE A 35 -7.89 -3.10 -2.06
C ILE A 35 -8.20 -1.64 -1.67
N ARG A 36 -7.37 -0.67 -2.09
CA ARG A 36 -7.61 0.74 -1.82
C ARG A 36 -8.95 1.20 -2.39
N GLY A 37 -9.24 0.86 -3.65
CA GLY A 37 -10.51 1.21 -4.29
C GLY A 37 -11.70 0.62 -3.55
N LEU A 38 -11.67 -0.68 -3.24
CA LEU A 38 -12.71 -1.38 -2.49
C LEU A 38 -12.98 -0.72 -1.13
N MET A 39 -11.93 -0.48 -0.36
CA MET A 39 -12.08 0.09 0.99
C MET A 39 -12.53 1.56 0.95
N THR A 40 -12.17 2.31 -0.08
CA THR A 40 -12.66 3.69 -0.29
C THR A 40 -14.16 3.68 -0.57
N SER A 41 -14.65 2.78 -1.41
CA SER A 41 -16.09 2.59 -1.66
C SER A 41 -16.82 2.17 -0.39
N LEU A 42 -16.28 1.18 0.31
CA LEU A 42 -16.86 0.67 1.56
C LEU A 42 -16.99 1.76 2.63
N ARG A 43 -15.97 2.62 2.77
CA ARG A 43 -16.04 3.78 3.67
C ARG A 43 -17.21 4.71 3.31
N ALA A 44 -17.41 4.98 2.03
CA ALA A 44 -18.51 5.83 1.57
C ALA A 44 -19.87 5.17 1.81
N GLU A 45 -19.99 3.86 1.59
CA GLU A 45 -21.22 3.08 1.83
C GLU A 45 -21.59 3.01 3.31
N LEU A 46 -20.60 3.00 4.20
CA LEU A 46 -20.79 2.92 5.64
C LEU A 46 -20.83 4.29 6.33
N ALA A 47 -20.76 5.38 5.57
CA ALA A 47 -20.81 6.73 6.13
C ALA A 47 -22.09 6.95 6.94
N GLY A 48 -21.94 7.40 8.19
CA GLY A 48 -23.05 7.60 9.13
C GLY A 48 -23.53 6.32 9.83
N SER A 49 -22.89 5.17 9.61
CA SER A 49 -23.12 3.96 10.38
C SER A 49 -22.19 3.93 11.63
N ASN A 50 -22.35 2.89 12.45
CA ASN A 50 -21.50 2.59 13.61
C ASN A 50 -20.28 1.74 13.22
N ILE A 51 -19.87 1.72 11.96
CA ILE A 51 -18.77 0.91 11.45
C ILE A 51 -17.69 1.81 10.85
N ASP A 52 -16.51 1.82 11.47
CA ASP A 52 -15.35 2.50 10.94
C ASP A 52 -14.60 1.65 9.92
N VAL A 53 -13.85 2.31 9.05
CA VAL A 53 -13.08 1.65 8.00
C VAL A 53 -11.66 2.23 7.96
N SER A 54 -10.65 1.37 7.96
CA SER A 54 -9.23 1.75 7.83
C SER A 54 -8.49 0.91 6.80
N ILE A 55 -7.52 1.54 6.17
CA ILE A 55 -6.56 0.89 5.26
C ILE A 55 -5.16 1.04 5.86
N VAL A 56 -4.56 -0.07 6.23
CA VAL A 56 -3.18 -0.11 6.69
C VAL A 56 -2.25 -0.17 5.48
N CYS A 57 -1.34 0.79 5.39
CA CYS A 57 -0.44 0.99 4.26
C CYS A 57 1.03 0.88 4.71
N PRO A 58 1.54 -0.34 4.95
CA PRO A 58 2.93 -0.52 5.34
C PRO A 58 3.87 -0.16 4.19
N GLY A 59 4.99 0.47 4.53
CA GLY A 59 6.18 0.45 3.71
C GLY A 59 7.03 -0.78 4.02
N GLU A 60 8.35 -0.64 4.02
CA GLU A 60 9.25 -1.75 4.29
C GLU A 60 9.29 -2.10 5.79
N VAL A 61 8.89 -3.31 6.12
CA VAL A 61 8.95 -3.85 7.48
C VAL A 61 9.92 -5.04 7.50
N THR A 62 10.86 -5.05 8.44
CA THR A 62 11.86 -6.10 8.60
C THR A 62 11.20 -7.43 9.01
N THR A 63 10.76 -8.20 8.02
CA THR A 63 10.08 -9.48 8.19
C THR A 63 10.68 -10.54 7.27
N ASN A 64 10.26 -11.79 7.42
CA ASN A 64 10.69 -12.88 6.55
C ASN A 64 9.89 -12.95 5.23
N ILE A 65 9.13 -11.91 4.87
CA ILE A 65 8.23 -11.92 3.70
C ILE A 65 8.99 -12.19 2.39
N VAL A 66 10.16 -11.60 2.22
CA VAL A 66 11.01 -11.76 1.03
C VAL A 66 11.44 -13.22 0.91
N ASN A 67 12.02 -13.80 1.96
CA ASN A 67 12.47 -15.19 1.95
C ASN A 67 11.30 -16.16 1.76
N SER A 68 10.18 -15.92 2.47
CA SER A 68 9.00 -16.80 2.34
C SER A 68 8.34 -16.75 0.96
N THR A 69 8.51 -15.68 0.22
CA THR A 69 8.01 -15.57 -1.16
C THR A 69 8.83 -16.41 -2.12
N PHE A 70 10.13 -16.55 -1.88
CA PHE A 70 11.05 -17.31 -2.72
C PHE A 70 11.12 -18.82 -2.38
N ASP A 71 10.68 -19.22 -1.18
CA ASP A 71 10.72 -20.62 -0.71
C ASP A 71 9.53 -21.48 -1.19
N LYS A 72 8.53 -20.91 -1.86
CA LYS A 72 7.36 -21.63 -2.35
C LYS A 72 7.59 -22.23 -3.75
N PRO A 73 6.92 -23.38 -4.10
CA PRO A 73 7.20 -24.14 -5.33
C PRO A 73 6.80 -23.48 -6.66
N SER A 74 6.48 -22.21 -6.68
CA SER A 74 6.38 -21.41 -7.92
C SER A 74 7.76 -20.98 -8.46
N LYS A 75 8.83 -21.65 -8.05
CA LYS A 75 10.22 -21.41 -8.47
C LYS A 75 10.38 -21.13 -9.96
N LYS A 76 9.68 -21.87 -10.84
CA LYS A 76 9.80 -21.69 -12.29
C LYS A 76 9.37 -20.29 -12.77
N ALA A 77 8.30 -19.73 -12.22
CA ALA A 77 7.84 -18.40 -12.61
C ALA A 77 8.75 -17.30 -12.04
N VAL A 78 9.25 -17.49 -10.83
CA VAL A 78 10.19 -16.57 -10.17
C VAL A 78 11.57 -16.61 -10.85
N ASP A 79 12.05 -17.77 -11.23
CA ASP A 79 13.35 -17.92 -11.93
C ASP A 79 13.30 -17.32 -13.33
N GLN A 80 12.14 -17.37 -14.01
CA GLN A 80 11.95 -16.76 -15.30
C GLN A 80 11.91 -15.22 -15.20
N VAL A 81 11.18 -14.68 -14.23
CA VAL A 81 11.15 -13.24 -13.94
C VAL A 81 12.53 -12.70 -13.53
N LYS A 82 13.33 -13.51 -12.79
CA LYS A 82 14.72 -13.14 -12.42
C LYS A 82 15.68 -13.18 -13.61
N GLN A 83 15.44 -14.01 -14.61
CA GLN A 83 16.26 -14.06 -15.82
C GLN A 83 15.97 -12.90 -16.78
N ASP A 84 14.73 -12.40 -16.79
CA ASP A 84 14.28 -11.33 -17.69
C ASP A 84 14.43 -9.93 -17.05
N ALA A 85 14.59 -9.86 -15.71
CA ALA A 85 14.76 -8.60 -15.00
C ALA A 85 16.24 -8.20 -14.93
N ASP A 86 16.54 -6.95 -15.31
CA ASP A 86 17.84 -6.37 -15.05
C ASP A 86 18.04 -6.21 -13.52
N PRO A 87 18.93 -7.00 -12.88
CA PRO A 87 19.16 -6.91 -11.43
C PRO A 87 19.62 -5.52 -10.98
N LYS A 88 20.23 -4.76 -11.91
CA LYS A 88 20.72 -3.41 -11.66
C LYS A 88 19.57 -2.41 -11.58
N ALA A 89 18.58 -2.52 -12.47
CA ALA A 89 17.38 -1.69 -12.43
C ALA A 89 16.56 -1.95 -11.16
N LEU A 90 16.46 -3.19 -10.70
CA LEU A 90 15.80 -3.54 -9.43
C LEU A 90 16.53 -2.96 -8.22
N LEU A 91 17.87 -2.97 -8.24
CA LEU A 91 18.70 -2.40 -7.19
C LEU A 91 18.65 -0.86 -7.18
N GLU A 92 18.56 -0.23 -8.34
CA GLU A 92 18.43 1.23 -8.46
C GLU A 92 17.08 1.70 -7.91
N VAL A 93 15.98 1.03 -8.25
CA VAL A 93 14.64 1.33 -7.70
C VAL A 93 14.61 1.10 -6.18
N ALA A 94 15.19 0.00 -5.70
CA ALA A 94 15.28 -0.28 -4.27
C ALA A 94 16.19 0.72 -3.54
N ALA A 95 17.27 1.20 -4.17
CA ALA A 95 18.19 2.18 -3.59
C ALA A 95 17.57 3.59 -3.53
N GLU A 96 16.77 3.96 -4.51
CA GLU A 96 16.04 5.23 -4.52
C GLU A 96 14.96 5.26 -3.44
N ASP A 97 14.26 4.15 -3.24
CA ASP A 97 13.30 3.96 -2.15
C ASP A 97 13.99 3.94 -0.78
N ALA A 98 15.13 3.26 -0.67
CA ALA A 98 15.92 3.17 0.58
C ALA A 98 16.51 4.52 1.03
N GLN A 99 16.70 5.49 0.14
CA GLN A 99 17.13 6.84 0.53
C GLN A 99 16.03 7.62 1.28
N ASN A 100 14.77 7.25 1.09
CA ASN A 100 13.62 7.96 1.64
C ASN A 100 12.89 7.18 2.74
N THR A 101 13.16 5.88 2.89
CA THR A 101 12.45 5.01 3.83
C THR A 101 13.40 4.03 4.50
N TYR A 102 13.47 4.08 5.82
CA TYR A 102 14.19 3.08 6.61
C TYR A 102 13.27 1.92 6.93
N PRO A 103 13.72 0.64 6.77
CA PRO A 103 12.96 -0.50 7.24
C PRO A 103 12.68 -0.36 8.74
N ILE A 104 11.42 -0.53 9.12
CA ILE A 104 11.02 -0.53 10.54
C ILE A 104 10.82 -1.95 11.05
N SER A 105 10.93 -2.15 12.36
CA SER A 105 10.65 -3.42 12.99
C SER A 105 9.14 -3.75 12.94
N PRO A 106 8.75 -5.03 13.05
CA PRO A 106 7.35 -5.42 13.18
C PRO A 106 6.63 -4.76 14.34
N LEU A 107 7.35 -4.50 15.45
CA LEU A 107 6.80 -3.84 16.62
C LEU A 107 6.46 -2.38 16.36
N GLU A 108 7.36 -1.64 15.72
CA GLU A 108 7.12 -0.24 15.33
C GLU A 108 5.95 -0.15 14.35
N ALA A 109 5.88 -1.06 13.38
CA ALA A 109 4.75 -1.14 12.47
C ALA A 109 3.43 -1.39 13.21
N ALA A 110 3.42 -2.35 14.15
CA ALA A 110 2.25 -2.66 14.97
C ALA A 110 1.80 -1.47 15.81
N GLN A 111 2.73 -0.73 16.41
CA GLN A 111 2.43 0.47 17.20
C GLN A 111 1.78 1.57 16.34
N ALA A 112 2.33 1.83 15.15
CA ALA A 112 1.77 2.81 14.23
C ALA A 112 0.35 2.41 13.78
N ILE A 113 0.14 1.13 13.45
CA ILE A 113 -1.15 0.58 13.05
C ILE A 113 -2.17 0.71 14.18
N PHE A 114 -1.81 0.30 15.39
CA PHE A 114 -2.70 0.34 16.54
C PHE A 114 -3.12 1.78 16.88
N SER A 115 -2.17 2.72 16.85
CA SER A 115 -2.45 4.14 17.04
C SER A 115 -3.43 4.68 15.99
N GLY A 116 -3.22 4.36 14.72
CA GLY A 116 -4.11 4.79 13.65
C GLY A 116 -5.52 4.20 13.77
N ILE A 117 -5.65 2.92 14.19
CA ILE A 117 -6.95 2.30 14.46
C ILE A 117 -7.66 3.00 15.63
N GLN A 118 -6.95 3.28 16.72
CA GLN A 118 -7.52 4.00 17.86
C GLN A 118 -7.98 5.42 17.50
N ASN A 119 -7.27 6.10 16.59
CA ASN A 119 -7.63 7.43 16.10
C ASN A 119 -8.73 7.39 15.02
N GLN A 120 -9.18 6.21 14.59
CA GLN A 120 -10.13 6.03 13.48
C GLN A 120 -9.61 6.62 12.14
N ASP A 121 -8.28 6.61 11.95
CA ASP A 121 -7.65 7.08 10.72
C ASP A 121 -8.02 6.17 9.55
N PHE A 122 -8.50 6.74 8.45
CA PHE A 122 -8.82 5.95 7.26
C PHE A 122 -7.56 5.40 6.58
N TYR A 123 -6.54 6.23 6.41
CA TYR A 123 -5.25 5.81 5.88
C TYR A 123 -4.22 5.74 7.00
N ILE A 124 -3.69 4.55 7.26
CA ILE A 124 -2.68 4.30 8.28
C ILE A 124 -1.36 3.96 7.60
N PHE A 125 -0.54 4.99 7.35
CA PHE A 125 0.81 4.81 6.82
C PHE A 125 1.80 4.58 7.96
N THR A 126 2.66 3.57 7.81
CA THR A 126 3.71 3.27 8.78
C THR A 126 4.99 4.08 8.56
N HIS A 127 5.15 4.69 7.37
CA HIS A 127 6.36 5.43 6.98
C HIS A 127 5.98 6.81 6.42
N LYS A 128 6.76 7.82 6.78
CA LYS A 128 6.58 9.20 6.28
C LYS A 128 7.29 9.46 4.96
N GLY A 129 8.31 8.68 4.62
CA GLY A 129 9.20 8.92 3.48
C GLY A 129 8.51 8.89 2.12
N TYR A 130 7.40 8.17 1.99
CA TYR A 130 6.63 8.06 0.74
C TYR A 130 5.80 9.30 0.38
N LYS A 131 5.73 10.30 1.26
CA LYS A 131 4.87 11.47 1.06
C LYS A 131 5.21 12.22 -0.23
N ARG A 132 6.50 12.46 -0.50
CA ARG A 132 6.95 13.18 -1.68
C ARG A 132 6.56 12.46 -2.99
N GLN A 133 6.77 11.16 -3.07
CA GLN A 133 6.37 10.38 -4.25
C GLN A 133 4.86 10.44 -4.49
N LEU A 134 4.06 10.44 -3.43
CA LEU A 134 2.60 10.60 -3.54
C LEU A 134 2.19 12.00 -4.00
N GLU A 135 2.91 13.03 -3.56
CA GLU A 135 2.70 14.40 -4.01
C GLU A 135 3.00 14.53 -5.51
N ASP A 136 4.13 13.98 -5.97
CA ASP A 136 4.53 14.01 -7.38
C ASP A 136 3.51 13.27 -8.27
N ILE A 137 3.10 12.05 -7.90
CA ILE A 137 2.08 11.27 -8.61
C ILE A 137 0.73 12.02 -8.64
N SER A 138 0.37 12.66 -7.54
CA SER A 138 -0.87 13.43 -7.45
C SER A 138 -0.83 14.67 -8.35
N ALA A 139 0.32 15.32 -8.46
CA ALA A 139 0.52 16.45 -9.35
C ALA A 139 0.33 16.06 -10.82
N ASP A 140 0.85 14.90 -11.24
CA ASP A 140 0.66 14.36 -12.58
C ASP A 140 -0.83 14.15 -12.92
N TYR A 141 -1.61 13.58 -11.99
CA TYR A 141 -3.04 13.41 -12.18
C TYR A 141 -3.77 14.75 -12.30
N LEU A 142 -3.46 15.72 -11.43
CA LEU A 142 -4.08 17.03 -11.45
C LEU A 142 -3.77 17.77 -12.74
N GLN A 143 -2.52 17.72 -13.21
CA GLN A 143 -2.13 18.31 -14.48
C GLN A 143 -2.87 17.67 -15.67
N ALA A 144 -3.09 16.35 -15.64
CA ALA A 144 -3.84 15.66 -16.68
C ALA A 144 -5.32 16.12 -16.71
N PHE A 145 -5.93 16.40 -15.57
CA PHE A 145 -7.29 16.98 -15.49
C PHE A 145 -7.35 18.39 -16.08
N ASP A 146 -6.33 19.23 -15.82
CA ASP A 146 -6.26 20.59 -16.40
C ASP A 146 -6.16 20.58 -17.93
N GLN A 147 -5.66 19.49 -18.51
CA GLN A 147 -5.54 19.29 -19.96
C GLN A 147 -6.76 18.60 -20.57
N ALA A 148 -7.77 18.23 -19.79
CA ALA A 148 -8.95 17.54 -20.30
C ALA A 148 -9.75 18.42 -21.26
N MET A 149 -10.14 17.86 -22.42
CA MET A 149 -10.84 18.61 -23.50
C MET A 149 -12.31 18.89 -23.20
N PHE A 150 -12.91 18.18 -22.25
CA PHE A 150 -14.34 18.29 -21.93
C PHE A 150 -14.52 18.55 -20.42
N GLN A 151 -15.46 19.43 -20.09
CA GLN A 151 -15.86 19.75 -18.70
C GLN A 151 -16.96 18.79 -18.23
#